data_39fd5beb61be89a3ed5a089952e44420
#
_entry.id   39fd5beb61be89a3ed5a089952e44420
#
_cell.length_a   1.000
_cell.length_b   1.000
_cell.length_c   1.000
_cell.angle_alpha   90.00
_cell.angle_beta   90.00
_cell.angle_gamma   90.00
#
_symmetry.space_group_name_H-M   'P 1'
#
loop_
_entity.id
_entity.type
_entity.pdbx_description
1 polymer ?
#
loop_
_entity_poly.entity_id
_entity_poly.type
_entity_poly.pdbx_seq_one_letter_code
_entity_poly.pdbx_strand_id
1 'polypeptide(L)'
;GKAVASWSELRWELIQATLDKQPARIEVRRPDRGQQEATLPTASLTETDLEGDVLGKLGLTLARSAPTLMEIMPGGAAARAGLQKNDQILAINEQPVHDVAAVIATLSQAPGRTLQLQLLRQGQDLSLPITPEAVPGAGAEGAVTVGKIQAKLGQVPDMINVASGPFSAVGKASTKVWDTSVMSLKMLGKMI
;
A
#
# COMPACT_ATOMS: atom_id res chain seq x y z
N GLY A 1 -0.65 -1.80 25.98
CA GLY A 1 -1.22 -1.56 24.64
C GLY A 1 -1.85 -2.83 24.09
N LYS A 2 -2.87 -2.71 23.26
CA LYS A 2 -3.53 -3.81 22.58
C LYS A 2 -2.84 -4.06 21.24
N ALA A 3 -2.47 -5.30 20.95
CA ALA A 3 -1.90 -5.62 19.65
C ALA A 3 -2.97 -5.56 18.57
N VAL A 4 -2.69 -4.87 17.48
CA VAL A 4 -3.59 -4.70 16.34
C VAL A 4 -3.11 -5.61 15.21
N ALA A 5 -3.97 -6.51 14.76
CA ALA A 5 -3.62 -7.53 13.76
C ALA A 5 -4.07 -7.18 12.34
N SER A 6 -4.91 -6.18 12.16
CA SER A 6 -5.42 -5.77 10.86
C SER A 6 -5.68 -4.27 10.76
N TRP A 7 -5.70 -3.77 9.52
CA TRP A 7 -6.00 -2.36 9.24
C TRP A 7 -7.43 -1.96 9.65
N SER A 8 -8.38 -2.90 9.52
CA SER A 8 -9.76 -2.71 9.99
C SER A 8 -9.85 -2.59 11.50
N GLU A 9 -9.06 -3.37 12.23
CA GLU A 9 -8.98 -3.30 13.70
C GLU A 9 -8.35 -1.99 14.15
N LEU A 10 -7.27 -1.56 13.49
CA LEU A 10 -6.66 -0.24 13.75
C LEU A 10 -7.69 0.89 13.55
N ARG A 11 -8.39 0.87 12.42
CA ARG A 11 -9.43 1.88 12.13
C ARG A 11 -10.49 1.92 13.23
N TRP A 12 -10.92 0.76 13.73
CA TRP A 12 -11.91 0.68 14.79
C TRP A 12 -11.44 1.28 16.10
N GLU A 13 -10.21 0.95 16.53
CA GLU A 13 -9.61 1.52 17.76
C GLU A 13 -9.44 3.05 17.63
N LEU A 14 -9.06 3.56 16.46
CA LEU A 14 -8.94 5.01 16.23
C LEU A 14 -10.29 5.72 16.24
N ILE A 15 -11.36 5.10 15.71
CA ILE A 15 -12.72 5.62 15.82
C ILE A 15 -13.15 5.71 17.28
N GLN A 16 -12.90 4.70 18.09
CA GLN A 16 -13.22 4.71 19.51
C GLN A 16 -12.45 5.83 20.25
N ALA A 17 -11.13 5.95 20.01
CA ALA A 17 -10.33 7.01 20.61
C ALA A 17 -10.85 8.42 20.23
N THR A 18 -11.34 8.59 18.99
CA THR A 18 -11.96 9.84 18.53
C THR A 18 -13.26 10.13 19.28
N LEU A 19 -14.13 9.14 19.45
CA LEU A 19 -15.38 9.29 20.19
C LEU A 19 -15.15 9.61 21.68
N ASP A 20 -14.10 9.04 22.25
CA ASP A 20 -13.70 9.29 23.64
C ASP A 20 -12.87 10.60 23.79
N LYS A 21 -12.61 11.32 22.68
CA LYS A 21 -11.79 12.55 22.62
C LYS A 21 -10.41 12.40 23.25
N GLN A 22 -9.80 11.23 23.08
CA GLN A 22 -8.47 10.94 23.58
C GLN A 22 -7.47 10.77 22.44
N PRO A 23 -6.20 11.23 22.61
CA PRO A 23 -5.16 10.95 21.64
C PRO A 23 -4.84 9.45 21.61
N ALA A 24 -4.74 8.87 20.45
CA ALA A 24 -4.34 7.49 20.29
C ALA A 24 -2.81 7.36 20.22
N ARG A 25 -2.24 6.47 21.01
CA ARG A 25 -0.82 6.11 20.95
C ARG A 25 -0.68 4.79 20.21
N ILE A 26 0.12 4.80 19.17
CA ILE A 26 0.44 3.61 18.39
C ILE A 26 1.93 3.31 18.50
N GLU A 27 2.24 2.03 18.66
CA GLU A 27 3.59 1.53 18.62
C GLU A 27 3.80 0.84 17.27
N VAL A 28 4.75 1.33 16.49
CA VAL A 28 5.08 0.81 15.16
C VAL A 28 6.45 0.12 15.22
N ARG A 29 6.48 -1.13 14.83
CA ARG A 29 7.74 -1.88 14.69
C ARG A 29 8.22 -1.80 13.24
N ARG A 30 9.41 -1.24 13.04
CA ARG A 30 10.08 -1.21 11.74
C ARG A 30 11.25 -2.19 11.73
N PRO A 31 11.46 -2.95 10.63
CA PRO A 31 12.56 -3.91 10.54
C PRO A 31 13.95 -3.26 10.70
N ASP A 32 14.10 -2.02 10.24
CA ASP A 32 15.36 -1.26 10.18
C ASP A 32 15.60 -0.32 11.37
N ARG A 33 14.56 0.07 12.11
CA ARG A 33 14.64 1.12 13.15
C ARG A 33 14.05 0.71 14.50
N GLY A 34 13.64 -0.54 14.66
CA GLY A 34 13.06 -1.04 15.90
C GLY A 34 11.64 -0.52 16.17
N GLN A 35 11.31 -0.37 17.46
CA GLN A 35 10.00 0.11 17.91
C GLN A 35 9.99 1.64 18.02
N GLN A 36 8.98 2.27 17.46
CA GLN A 36 8.74 3.71 17.57
C GLN A 36 7.31 3.95 18.02
N GLU A 37 7.14 4.85 19.01
CA GLU A 37 5.84 5.30 19.46
C GLU A 37 5.44 6.56 18.70
N ALA A 38 4.21 6.60 18.22
CA ALA A 38 3.62 7.77 17.58
C ALA A 38 2.29 8.10 18.25
N THR A 39 2.06 9.38 18.53
CA THR A 39 0.78 9.87 19.07
C THR A 39 -0.03 10.45 17.91
N LEU A 40 -1.22 9.92 17.71
CA LEU A 40 -2.16 10.38 16.69
C LEU A 40 -3.16 11.35 17.32
N PRO A 41 -3.42 12.51 16.71
CA PRO A 41 -4.30 13.54 17.25
C PRO A 41 -5.78 13.21 17.02
N THR A 42 -6.24 12.04 17.45
CA THR A 42 -7.63 11.58 17.29
C THR A 42 -8.65 12.49 17.99
N ALA A 43 -8.23 13.18 19.08
CA ALA A 43 -9.09 14.12 19.79
C ALA A 43 -9.49 15.35 18.96
N SER A 44 -8.76 15.68 17.90
CA SER A 44 -9.05 16.81 17.01
C SER A 44 -10.02 16.47 15.87
N LEU A 45 -10.34 15.19 15.68
CA LEU A 45 -11.27 14.74 14.66
C LEU A 45 -12.72 14.97 15.10
N THR A 46 -13.57 15.32 14.15
CA THR A 46 -15.01 15.52 14.33
C THR A 46 -15.79 14.27 13.95
N GLU A 47 -17.06 14.19 14.34
CA GLU A 47 -17.94 13.08 13.95
C GLU A 47 -18.08 12.95 12.43
N THR A 48 -18.11 14.08 11.71
CA THR A 48 -18.15 14.11 10.24
C THR A 48 -16.88 13.49 9.62
N ASP A 49 -15.74 13.57 10.30
CA ASP A 49 -14.50 12.97 9.86
C ASP A 49 -14.51 11.43 9.95
N LEU A 50 -15.36 10.88 10.84
CA LEU A 50 -15.51 9.44 11.02
C LEU A 50 -16.25 8.75 9.86
N GLU A 51 -17.09 9.47 9.13
CA GLU A 51 -17.80 8.95 7.95
C GLU A 51 -16.91 8.86 6.72
N GLY A 52 -15.76 9.55 6.73
CA GLY A 52 -14.81 9.60 5.63
C GLY A 52 -13.54 8.75 5.83
N ASP A 53 -12.43 9.22 5.25
CA ASP A 53 -11.11 8.62 5.38
C ASP A 53 -10.40 9.08 6.66
N VAL A 54 -10.79 8.50 7.79
CA VAL A 54 -10.19 8.77 9.12
C VAL A 54 -8.69 8.52 9.12
N LEU A 55 -8.25 7.46 8.43
CA LEU A 55 -6.84 7.08 8.42
C LEU A 55 -6.00 8.08 7.64
N GLY A 56 -6.46 8.49 6.47
CA GLY A 56 -5.78 9.51 5.67
C GLY A 56 -5.66 10.85 6.39
N LYS A 57 -6.72 11.27 7.12
CA LYS A 57 -6.69 12.50 7.94
C LYS A 57 -5.70 12.45 9.10
N LEU A 58 -5.45 11.25 9.64
CA LEU A 58 -4.42 11.01 10.65
C LEU A 58 -3.02 10.80 10.05
N GLY A 59 -2.86 10.95 8.72
CA GLY A 59 -1.60 10.73 8.02
C GLY A 59 -1.22 9.25 7.89
N LEU A 60 -2.17 8.35 8.15
CA LEU A 60 -1.97 6.91 7.99
C LEU A 60 -2.42 6.49 6.60
N THR A 61 -1.47 6.10 5.76
CA THR A 61 -1.75 5.54 4.44
C THR A 61 -1.28 4.10 4.40
N LEU A 62 -2.07 3.25 3.73
CA LEU A 62 -1.58 1.91 3.40
C LEU A 62 -0.32 2.04 2.56
N ALA A 63 0.78 1.45 3.03
CA ALA A 63 1.94 1.30 2.19
C ALA A 63 1.51 0.53 0.94
N ARG A 64 1.52 1.21 -0.20
CA ARG A 64 1.29 0.53 -1.48
C ARG A 64 2.51 -0.32 -1.74
N SER A 65 2.29 -1.61 -2.02
CA SER A 65 3.36 -2.48 -2.46
C SER A 65 4.01 -1.89 -3.69
N ALA A 66 5.34 -1.95 -3.76
CA ALA A 66 6.07 -1.47 -4.93
C ALA A 66 5.57 -2.16 -6.21
N PRO A 67 5.52 -1.43 -7.34
CA PRO A 67 5.21 -2.03 -8.63
C PRO A 67 6.09 -3.24 -8.90
N THR A 68 5.48 -4.39 -9.15
CA THR A 68 6.18 -5.67 -9.30
C THR A 68 5.99 -6.22 -10.69
N LEU A 69 7.05 -6.76 -11.28
CA LEU A 69 7.02 -7.45 -12.57
C LEU A 69 6.38 -8.83 -12.41
N MET A 70 5.18 -9.00 -12.94
CA MET A 70 4.40 -10.25 -12.85
C MET A 70 4.76 -11.23 -13.97
N GLU A 71 4.99 -10.71 -15.17
CA GLU A 71 5.30 -11.49 -16.34
C GLU A 71 6.20 -10.68 -17.29
N ILE A 72 7.15 -11.35 -17.92
CA ILE A 72 8.07 -10.75 -18.89
C ILE A 72 7.93 -11.50 -20.20
N MET A 73 7.65 -10.78 -21.29
CA MET A 73 7.54 -11.38 -22.61
C MET A 73 8.95 -11.65 -23.18
N PRO A 74 9.21 -12.86 -23.67
CA PRO A 74 10.49 -13.20 -24.31
C PRO A 74 10.79 -12.27 -25.49
N GLY A 75 12.06 -11.82 -25.58
CA GLY A 75 12.49 -10.91 -26.65
C GLY A 75 12.09 -9.44 -26.47
N GLY A 76 11.27 -9.12 -25.48
CA GLY A 76 10.89 -7.74 -25.16
C GLY A 76 12.02 -6.92 -24.51
N ALA A 77 11.83 -5.60 -24.44
CA ALA A 77 12.80 -4.70 -23.84
C ALA A 77 13.13 -5.06 -22.39
N ALA A 78 12.14 -5.50 -21.62
CA ALA A 78 12.34 -5.97 -20.25
C ALA A 78 13.25 -7.23 -20.19
N ALA A 79 13.03 -8.18 -21.08
CA ALA A 79 13.87 -9.40 -21.13
C ALA A 79 15.32 -9.06 -21.54
N ARG A 80 15.49 -8.19 -22.53
CA ARG A 80 16.84 -7.76 -22.98
C ARG A 80 17.59 -6.97 -21.90
N ALA A 81 16.87 -6.21 -21.07
CA ALA A 81 17.43 -5.49 -19.93
C ALA A 81 17.77 -6.39 -18.74
N GLY A 82 17.47 -7.70 -18.81
CA GLY A 82 17.73 -8.65 -17.73
C GLY A 82 16.77 -8.55 -16.55
N LEU A 83 15.59 -7.94 -16.75
CA LEU A 83 14.52 -7.92 -15.75
C LEU A 83 13.96 -9.33 -15.55
N GLN A 84 13.50 -9.61 -14.34
CA GLN A 84 12.97 -10.91 -13.95
C GLN A 84 11.58 -10.76 -13.31
N LYS A 85 10.82 -11.85 -13.34
CA LYS A 85 9.57 -11.94 -12.59
C LYS A 85 9.85 -11.74 -11.09
N ASN A 86 8.94 -11.02 -10.43
CA ASN A 86 9.00 -10.61 -9.02
C ASN A 86 10.02 -9.50 -8.71
N ASP A 87 10.66 -8.88 -9.70
CA ASP A 87 11.39 -7.64 -9.46
C ASP A 87 10.43 -6.54 -9.04
N GLN A 88 10.74 -5.86 -7.96
CA GLN A 88 9.99 -4.70 -7.48
C GLN A 88 10.69 -3.43 -7.96
N ILE A 89 9.97 -2.56 -8.65
CA ILE A 89 10.53 -1.30 -9.14
C ILE A 89 10.39 -0.26 -8.04
N LEU A 90 11.52 0.27 -7.59
CA LEU A 90 11.60 1.26 -6.51
C LEU A 90 11.69 2.69 -7.05
N ALA A 91 12.51 2.89 -8.10
CA ALA A 91 12.70 4.20 -8.71
C ALA A 91 13.05 4.10 -10.22
N ILE A 92 12.82 5.17 -10.96
CA ILE A 92 13.21 5.36 -12.36
C ILE A 92 13.99 6.67 -12.45
N ASN A 93 15.23 6.62 -12.94
CA ASN A 93 16.13 7.78 -12.97
C ASN A 93 16.18 8.51 -11.61
N GLU A 94 16.39 7.75 -10.53
CA GLU A 94 16.45 8.24 -9.14
C GLU A 94 15.12 8.81 -8.59
N GLN A 95 14.06 8.87 -9.40
CA GLN A 95 12.74 9.30 -8.94
C GLN A 95 11.94 8.11 -8.40
N PRO A 96 11.56 8.11 -7.11
CA PRO A 96 10.79 7.03 -6.52
C PRO A 96 9.45 6.83 -7.22
N VAL A 97 9.06 5.58 -7.43
CA VAL A 97 7.75 5.22 -7.97
C VAL A 97 6.95 4.42 -6.94
N HIS A 98 5.70 4.78 -6.77
CA HIS A 98 4.86 4.19 -5.71
C HIS A 98 3.71 3.34 -6.25
N ASP A 99 3.43 3.40 -7.54
CA ASP A 99 2.36 2.64 -8.16
C ASP A 99 2.68 2.28 -9.62
N VAL A 100 1.91 1.33 -10.14
CA VAL A 100 2.06 0.83 -11.52
C VAL A 100 1.77 1.93 -12.54
N ALA A 101 0.84 2.83 -12.26
CA ALA A 101 0.47 3.91 -13.18
C ALA A 101 1.63 4.88 -13.40
N ALA A 102 2.35 5.23 -12.33
CA ALA A 102 3.56 6.08 -12.41
C ALA A 102 4.65 5.42 -13.25
N VAL A 103 4.89 4.12 -13.06
CA VAL A 103 5.86 3.36 -13.88
C VAL A 103 5.46 3.38 -15.35
N ILE A 104 4.21 3.05 -15.66
CA ILE A 104 3.71 3.04 -17.04
C ILE A 104 3.81 4.43 -17.67
N ALA A 105 3.42 5.48 -16.96
CA ALA A 105 3.50 6.85 -17.45
C ALA A 105 4.93 7.24 -17.82
N THR A 106 5.89 6.99 -16.91
CA THR A 106 7.30 7.31 -17.13
C THR A 106 7.89 6.54 -18.32
N LEU A 107 7.64 5.23 -18.40
CA LEU A 107 8.12 4.40 -19.51
C LEU A 107 7.49 4.81 -20.83
N SER A 108 6.19 5.13 -20.85
CA SER A 108 5.47 5.53 -22.06
C SER A 108 5.95 6.86 -22.63
N GLN A 109 6.42 7.77 -21.79
CA GLN A 109 6.97 9.08 -22.19
C GLN A 109 8.43 9.02 -22.68
N ALA A 110 9.07 7.86 -22.61
CA ALA A 110 10.48 7.70 -22.97
C ALA A 110 10.70 6.63 -24.06
N PRO A 111 10.00 6.69 -25.22
CA PRO A 111 10.24 5.74 -26.31
C PRO A 111 11.66 5.87 -26.84
N GLY A 112 12.39 4.75 -26.89
CA GLY A 112 13.77 4.72 -27.37
C GLY A 112 14.82 5.39 -26.49
N ARG A 113 14.45 5.92 -25.33
CA ARG A 113 15.38 6.52 -24.36
C ARG A 113 15.77 5.52 -23.29
N THR A 114 17.04 5.42 -22.98
CA THR A 114 17.52 4.58 -21.89
C THR A 114 17.21 5.22 -20.54
N LEU A 115 16.53 4.49 -19.65
CA LEU A 115 16.21 4.85 -18.29
C LEU A 115 16.94 3.91 -17.34
N GLN A 116 17.30 4.40 -16.15
CA GLN A 116 17.85 3.58 -15.06
C GLN A 116 16.72 3.14 -14.13
N LEU A 117 16.49 1.84 -14.05
CA LEU A 117 15.57 1.26 -13.10
C LEU A 117 16.31 0.85 -11.82
N GLN A 118 15.87 1.36 -10.69
CA GLN A 118 16.25 0.82 -9.39
C GLN A 118 15.20 -0.18 -8.96
N LEU A 119 15.61 -1.38 -8.66
CA LEU A 119 14.71 -2.48 -8.31
C LEU A 119 15.25 -3.30 -7.15
N LEU A 120 14.32 -3.93 -6.46
CA LEU A 120 14.61 -4.89 -5.40
C LEU A 120 14.34 -6.30 -5.96
N ARG A 121 15.39 -7.13 -6.00
CA ARG A 121 15.34 -8.53 -6.42
C ARG A 121 15.80 -9.41 -5.27
N GLN A 122 14.92 -10.24 -4.73
CA GLN A 122 15.24 -11.16 -3.63
C GLN A 122 15.91 -10.46 -2.41
N GLY A 123 15.49 -9.21 -2.13
CA GLY A 123 16.05 -8.42 -1.03
C GLY A 123 17.34 -7.66 -1.36
N GLN A 124 17.82 -7.71 -2.60
CA GLN A 124 19.01 -6.98 -3.07
C GLN A 124 18.63 -5.81 -3.98
N ASP A 125 19.21 -4.65 -3.71
CA ASP A 125 19.05 -3.48 -4.57
C ASP A 125 19.90 -3.64 -5.83
N LEU A 126 19.27 -3.49 -6.99
CA LEU A 126 19.90 -3.57 -8.30
C LEU A 126 19.54 -2.33 -9.13
N SER A 127 20.48 -1.90 -9.98
CA SER A 127 20.23 -0.86 -10.95
C SER A 127 20.48 -1.41 -12.35
N LEU A 128 19.43 -1.39 -13.19
CA LEU A 128 19.50 -1.92 -14.57
C LEU A 128 19.04 -0.85 -15.58
N PRO A 129 19.77 -0.68 -16.67
CA PRO A 129 19.35 0.19 -17.77
C PRO A 129 18.26 -0.50 -18.59
N ILE A 130 17.21 0.23 -18.94
CA ILE A 130 16.16 -0.23 -19.83
C ILE A 130 15.87 0.80 -20.90
N THR A 131 15.67 0.34 -22.14
CA THR A 131 15.26 1.18 -23.26
C THR A 131 13.88 0.73 -23.75
N PRO A 132 12.79 1.47 -23.40
CA PRO A 132 11.46 1.14 -23.88
C PRO A 132 11.38 1.20 -25.41
N GLU A 133 10.74 0.21 -26.01
CA GLU A 133 10.52 0.18 -27.45
C GLU A 133 9.48 1.22 -27.86
N ALA A 134 9.76 1.92 -28.95
CA ALA A 134 8.84 2.85 -29.56
C ALA A 134 7.75 2.09 -30.31
N VAL A 135 6.53 2.14 -29.82
CA VAL A 135 5.37 1.50 -30.47
C VAL A 135 4.24 2.52 -30.69
N PRO A 136 3.42 2.35 -31.74
CA PRO A 136 2.23 3.17 -31.92
C PRO A 136 1.29 3.00 -30.73
N GLY A 137 0.85 4.12 -30.15
CA GLY A 137 -0.17 4.19 -29.09
C GLY A 137 -1.37 4.99 -29.57
N ALA A 138 -2.51 4.83 -28.90
CA ALA A 138 -3.68 5.67 -29.13
C ALA A 138 -3.59 6.90 -28.23
N GLY A 139 -3.47 8.07 -28.82
CA GLY A 139 -3.58 9.35 -28.09
C GLY A 139 -4.94 10.02 -28.38
N ALA A 140 -5.31 10.99 -27.56
CA ALA A 140 -6.57 11.75 -27.71
C ALA A 140 -6.66 12.54 -29.05
N GLU A 141 -5.51 12.86 -29.65
CA GLU A 141 -5.41 13.66 -30.89
C GLU A 141 -4.80 12.88 -32.07
N GLY A 142 -4.66 11.51 -31.98
CA GLY A 142 -4.13 10.69 -33.05
C GLY A 142 -3.09 9.66 -32.61
N ALA A 143 -2.34 9.10 -33.56
CA ALA A 143 -1.28 8.12 -33.28
C ALA A 143 -0.09 8.79 -32.58
N VAL A 144 0.18 8.38 -31.34
CA VAL A 144 1.32 8.85 -30.55
C VAL A 144 2.29 7.69 -30.36
N THR A 145 3.60 7.97 -30.46
CA THR A 145 4.59 6.95 -30.17
C THR A 145 4.80 6.86 -28.66
N VAL A 146 4.59 5.67 -28.10
CA VAL A 146 4.75 5.38 -26.68
C VAL A 146 5.84 4.34 -26.43
N GLY A 147 6.51 4.45 -25.30
CA GLY A 147 7.50 3.46 -24.87
C GLY A 147 6.83 2.26 -24.21
N LYS A 148 7.17 1.05 -24.62
CA LYS A 148 6.73 -0.20 -23.98
C LYS A 148 7.91 -1.11 -23.67
N ILE A 149 7.84 -1.81 -22.54
CA ILE A 149 8.89 -2.76 -22.12
C ILE A 149 8.49 -4.21 -22.27
N GLN A 150 7.27 -4.47 -22.71
CA GLN A 150 6.70 -5.82 -22.91
C GLN A 150 6.80 -6.68 -21.64
N ALA A 151 6.31 -6.11 -20.53
CA ALA A 151 6.16 -6.79 -19.26
C ALA A 151 4.81 -6.43 -18.65
N LYS A 152 4.23 -7.35 -17.88
CA LYS A 152 3.05 -7.07 -17.06
C LYS A 152 3.51 -6.59 -15.69
N LEU A 153 3.00 -5.45 -15.29
CA LEU A 153 3.19 -4.87 -13.97
C LEU A 153 1.95 -5.13 -13.11
N GLY A 154 2.17 -5.39 -11.84
CA GLY A 154 1.12 -5.53 -10.85
C GLY A 154 1.57 -4.98 -9.51
N GLN A 155 0.64 -4.85 -8.58
CA GLN A 155 0.93 -4.60 -7.18
C GLN A 155 0.49 -5.86 -6.41
N VAL A 156 1.44 -6.53 -5.79
CA VAL A 156 1.14 -7.67 -4.92
C VAL A 156 0.96 -7.08 -3.52
N PRO A 157 -0.25 -7.07 -2.95
CA PRO A 157 -0.40 -6.63 -1.57
C PRO A 157 0.42 -7.56 -0.67
N ASP A 158 1.20 -6.98 0.24
CA ASP A 158 1.85 -7.73 1.32
C ASP A 158 0.76 -8.35 2.20
N MET A 159 0.34 -9.55 1.85
CA MET A 159 -0.61 -10.32 2.64
C MET A 159 0.15 -11.00 3.78
N ILE A 160 0.06 -10.43 4.97
CA ILE A 160 0.44 -11.14 6.18
C ILE A 160 -0.66 -12.18 6.44
N ASN A 161 -0.35 -13.44 6.22
CA ASN A 161 -1.23 -14.55 6.56
C ASN A 161 -1.31 -14.67 8.09
N VAL A 162 -2.34 -14.06 8.69
CA VAL A 162 -2.64 -14.24 10.11
C VAL A 162 -3.40 -15.56 10.25
N ALA A 163 -2.68 -16.66 10.30
CA ALA A 163 -3.25 -17.96 10.62
C ALA A 163 -3.68 -17.95 12.10
N SER A 164 -4.95 -17.71 12.37
CA SER A 164 -5.52 -17.88 13.69
C SER A 164 -5.96 -19.34 13.85
N GLY A 165 -5.41 -20.05 14.84
CA GLY A 165 -5.86 -21.39 15.17
C GLY A 165 -7.36 -21.41 15.53
N PRO A 166 -8.08 -22.54 15.38
CA PRO A 166 -9.54 -22.62 15.56
C PRO A 166 -10.01 -22.13 16.94
N PHE A 167 -9.24 -22.35 17.99
CA PHE A 167 -9.58 -21.87 19.34
C PHE A 167 -9.40 -20.36 19.51
N SER A 168 -8.42 -19.76 18.85
CA SER A 168 -8.23 -18.30 18.86
C SER A 168 -9.30 -17.58 18.03
N ALA A 169 -9.85 -18.23 17.00
CA ALA A 169 -10.93 -17.68 16.19
C ALA A 169 -12.23 -17.57 16.98
N VAL A 170 -12.56 -18.58 17.78
CA VAL A 170 -13.75 -18.57 18.67
C VAL A 170 -13.62 -17.50 19.76
N GLY A 171 -12.44 -17.37 20.39
CA GLY A 171 -12.18 -16.34 21.38
C GLY A 171 -12.31 -14.91 20.81
N LYS A 172 -11.78 -14.67 19.61
CA LYS A 172 -11.91 -13.37 18.92
C LYS A 172 -13.34 -13.06 18.49
N ALA A 173 -14.12 -14.08 18.08
CA ALA A 173 -15.52 -13.91 17.71
C ALA A 173 -16.39 -13.52 18.91
N SER A 174 -16.21 -14.18 20.06
CA SER A 174 -16.97 -13.86 21.27
C SER A 174 -16.65 -12.47 21.83
N THR A 175 -15.38 -12.06 21.81
CA THR A 175 -14.98 -10.71 22.23
C THR A 175 -15.58 -9.63 21.32
N LYS A 176 -15.57 -9.88 20.00
CA LYS A 176 -16.13 -8.93 19.03
C LYS A 176 -17.65 -8.77 19.15
N VAL A 177 -18.38 -9.86 19.43
CA VAL A 177 -19.83 -9.80 19.70
C VAL A 177 -20.10 -9.04 20.99
N TRP A 178 -19.33 -9.27 22.05
CA TRP A 178 -19.45 -8.57 23.31
C TRP A 178 -19.21 -7.07 23.17
N ASP A 179 -18.11 -6.67 22.53
CA ASP A 179 -17.74 -5.27 22.30
C ASP A 179 -18.82 -4.53 21.49
N THR A 180 -19.35 -5.19 20.44
CA THR A 180 -20.43 -4.63 19.62
C THR A 180 -21.72 -4.46 20.42
N SER A 181 -22.05 -5.40 21.29
CA SER A 181 -23.25 -5.34 22.15
C SER A 181 -23.15 -4.24 23.19
N VAL A 182 -21.99 -4.10 23.84
CA VAL A 182 -21.71 -3.03 24.82
C VAL A 182 -21.77 -1.66 24.16
N MET A 183 -21.25 -1.53 22.94
CA MET A 183 -21.28 -0.26 22.20
C MET A 183 -22.72 0.12 21.78
N SER A 184 -23.51 -0.84 21.34
CA SER A 184 -24.94 -0.60 21.02
C SER A 184 -25.71 -0.14 22.25
N LEU A 185 -25.45 -0.71 23.41
CA LEU A 185 -26.03 -0.29 24.68
C LEU A 185 -25.57 1.11 25.11
N LYS A 186 -24.28 1.44 24.91
CA LYS A 186 -23.75 2.78 25.18
C LYS A 186 -24.37 3.85 24.28
N MET A 187 -24.60 3.53 22.99
CA MET A 187 -25.28 4.45 22.07
C MET A 187 -26.73 4.67 22.47
N LEU A 188 -27.47 3.62 22.84
CA LEU A 188 -28.83 3.74 23.34
C LEU A 188 -28.91 4.58 24.63
N GLY A 189 -27.95 4.41 25.56
CA GLY A 189 -27.91 5.20 26.79
C GLY A 189 -27.55 6.67 26.60
N LYS A 190 -27.02 7.05 25.43
CA LYS A 190 -26.68 8.45 25.10
C LYS A 190 -27.82 9.18 24.36
N MET A 191 -28.86 8.43 23.93
CA MET A 191 -30.06 8.96 23.27
C MET A 191 -31.23 9.23 24.23
N ILE A 192 -31.08 8.90 25.51
CA ILE A 192 -32.00 9.21 26.61
C ILE A 192 -31.36 10.29 27.48
#